data_ab372dcb1e4a8afe8f491c5c34ae4be8
#
_entry.id   ab372dcb1e4a8afe8f491c5c34ae4be8
#
_cell.length_a   1.000
_cell.length_b   1.000
_cell.length_c   1.000
_cell.angle_alpha   90.00
_cell.angle_beta   90.00
_cell.angle_gamma   90.00
#
_symmetry.space_group_name_H-M   'P 1'
#
loop_
_entity.id
_entity.type
_entity.pdbx_description
1 polymer ?
#
loop_
_entity_poly.entity_id
_entity_poly.type
_entity_poly.pdbx_seq_one_letter_code
_entity_poly.pdbx_strand_id
1 'polypeptide(L)'
;MTLRELHRWKNRPGFNDDWKLCTAWVQDLGFDVTFDQIKTKFQELYWGKDDGNSGNVRGEKWLLPPARLRRLSRRAELTIFTGRYYREMDYTLDRNNLHGLFGQIVTVEYTKRPKPAPDGLLKILNGRDPATALYLGDNVDDALAAQTAGVPFVGVLPRKSEERRQRGAKLKHLGALTILGHVNELEAWLRR
;
A
#
# COMPACT_ATOMS: atom_id res chain seq x y z
N MET A 1 -10.57 13.17 -13.75
CA MET A 1 -9.13 12.99 -13.38
C MET A 1 -8.47 12.10 -14.41
N THR A 2 -7.39 12.55 -15.02
CA THR A 2 -6.53 11.72 -15.85
C THR A 2 -5.57 10.90 -14.98
N LEU A 3 -5.03 9.78 -15.50
CA LEU A 3 -4.00 9.02 -14.78
C LEU A 3 -2.80 9.89 -14.40
N ARG A 4 -2.42 10.82 -15.26
CA ARG A 4 -1.30 11.75 -15.01
C ARG A 4 -1.56 12.68 -13.83
N GLU A 5 -2.77 13.17 -13.67
CA GLU A 5 -3.19 14.00 -12.53
C GLU A 5 -3.21 13.17 -11.24
N LEU A 6 -3.81 11.97 -11.27
CA LEU A 6 -3.81 11.04 -10.15
C LEU A 6 -2.39 10.78 -9.63
N HIS A 7 -1.45 10.49 -10.56
CA HIS A 7 -0.07 10.22 -10.17
C HIS A 7 0.65 11.46 -9.64
N ARG A 8 0.31 12.66 -10.14
CA ARG A 8 0.84 13.90 -9.61
C ARG A 8 0.42 14.12 -8.15
N TRP A 9 -0.83 13.79 -7.81
CA TRP A 9 -1.35 13.82 -6.45
C TRP A 9 -0.68 12.75 -5.56
N LYS A 10 -0.67 11.50 -5.98
CA LYS A 10 -0.04 10.38 -5.25
C LYS A 10 1.48 10.50 -5.04
N ASN A 11 2.14 11.38 -5.78
CA ASN A 11 3.55 11.68 -5.57
C ASN A 11 3.80 12.76 -4.49
N ARG A 12 2.76 13.30 -3.85
CA ARG A 12 2.86 14.22 -2.71
C ARG A 12 2.71 13.42 -1.42
N PRO A 13 3.54 13.68 -0.39
CA PRO A 13 3.38 13.03 0.92
C PRO A 13 1.98 13.27 1.51
N GLY A 14 1.41 12.25 2.15
CA GLY A 14 0.08 12.32 2.78
C GLY A 14 -1.10 12.05 1.85
N PHE A 15 -0.87 11.84 0.54
CA PHE A 15 -1.91 11.53 -0.44
C PHE A 15 -1.94 10.04 -0.88
N ASN A 16 -1.44 9.15 -0.03
CA ASN A 16 -1.64 7.72 -0.22
C ASN A 16 -3.09 7.28 0.12
N ASP A 17 -3.80 8.07 0.92
CA ASP A 17 -5.22 7.89 1.22
C ASP A 17 -6.06 8.42 0.05
N ASP A 18 -6.75 7.51 -0.65
CA ASP A 18 -7.54 7.83 -1.84
C ASP A 18 -8.71 8.77 -1.54
N TRP A 19 -9.29 8.73 -0.34
CA TRP A 19 -10.38 9.63 0.05
C TRP A 19 -9.89 11.05 0.25
N LYS A 20 -8.75 11.22 0.94
CA LYS A 20 -8.10 12.53 1.08
C LYS A 20 -7.69 13.10 -0.26
N LEU A 21 -7.12 12.26 -1.13
CA LEU A 21 -6.74 12.65 -2.48
C LEU A 21 -7.95 13.11 -3.28
N CYS A 22 -9.01 12.32 -3.30
CA CYS A 22 -10.24 12.66 -4.04
C CYS A 22 -10.90 13.91 -3.47
N THR A 23 -10.94 14.08 -2.15
CA THR A 23 -11.48 15.30 -1.51
C THR A 23 -10.72 16.53 -1.95
N ALA A 24 -9.40 16.52 -1.79
CA ALA A 24 -8.56 17.65 -2.16
C ALA A 24 -8.62 17.98 -3.65
N TRP A 25 -8.68 16.94 -4.51
CA TRP A 25 -8.79 17.15 -5.95
C TRP A 25 -10.14 17.75 -6.37
N VAL A 26 -11.25 17.27 -5.79
CA VAL A 26 -12.59 17.80 -6.11
C VAL A 26 -12.75 19.25 -5.60
N GLN A 27 -12.15 19.56 -4.44
CA GLN A 27 -12.09 20.93 -3.93
C GLN A 27 -11.22 21.84 -4.81
N ASP A 28 -10.09 21.34 -5.33
CA ASP A 28 -9.21 22.08 -6.28
C ASP A 28 -9.93 22.40 -7.61
N LEU A 29 -10.95 21.63 -7.98
CA LEU A 29 -11.84 21.90 -9.10
C LEU A 29 -12.95 22.92 -8.80
N GLY A 30 -13.01 23.47 -7.58
CA GLY A 30 -13.96 24.50 -7.16
C GLY A 30 -15.28 23.95 -6.61
N PHE A 31 -15.38 22.65 -6.32
CA PHE A 31 -16.59 22.09 -5.72
C PHE A 31 -16.49 22.09 -4.19
N ASP A 32 -17.57 22.51 -3.54
CA ASP A 32 -17.68 22.46 -2.09
C ASP A 32 -18.12 21.06 -1.64
N VAL A 33 -17.15 20.24 -1.25
CA VAL A 33 -17.37 18.85 -0.80
C VAL A 33 -16.62 18.60 0.51
N THR A 34 -17.25 17.81 1.39
CA THR A 34 -16.61 17.33 2.62
C THR A 34 -15.91 15.99 2.40
N PHE A 35 -14.96 15.68 3.29
CA PHE A 35 -14.31 14.37 3.32
C PHE A 35 -15.32 13.21 3.44
N ASP A 36 -16.35 13.38 4.29
CA ASP A 36 -17.35 12.33 4.54
C ASP A 36 -18.24 12.08 3.31
N GLN A 37 -18.59 13.12 2.56
CA GLN A 37 -19.33 12.97 1.30
C GLN A 37 -18.52 12.17 0.28
N ILE A 38 -17.24 12.50 0.12
CA ILE A 38 -16.34 11.77 -0.80
C ILE A 38 -16.15 10.33 -0.33
N LYS A 39 -15.90 10.12 0.96
CA LYS A 39 -15.75 8.79 1.55
C LYS A 39 -16.98 7.92 1.31
N THR A 40 -18.17 8.45 1.59
CA THR A 40 -19.43 7.72 1.39
C THR A 40 -19.58 7.31 -0.08
N LYS A 41 -19.37 8.27 -1.01
CA LYS A 41 -19.49 7.97 -2.43
C LYS A 41 -18.45 6.98 -2.93
N PHE A 42 -17.22 7.08 -2.43
CA PHE A 42 -16.16 6.12 -2.75
C PHE A 42 -16.53 4.72 -2.27
N GLN A 43 -17.02 4.59 -1.04
CA GLN A 43 -17.43 3.30 -0.45
C GLN A 43 -18.60 2.66 -1.21
N GLU A 44 -19.60 3.45 -1.63
CA GLU A 44 -20.69 2.96 -2.49
C GLU A 44 -20.17 2.36 -3.81
N LEU A 45 -19.22 3.05 -4.46
CA LEU A 45 -18.63 2.59 -5.72
C LEU A 45 -17.69 1.39 -5.51
N TYR A 46 -16.97 1.38 -4.40
CA TYR A 46 -16.01 0.34 -4.08
C TYR A 46 -16.69 -1.00 -3.75
N TRP A 47 -17.68 -0.97 -2.84
CA TRP A 47 -18.40 -2.17 -2.43
C TRP A 47 -19.55 -2.54 -3.37
N GLY A 48 -20.17 -1.59 -4.04
CA GLY A 48 -21.40 -1.77 -4.77
C GLY A 48 -22.62 -1.88 -3.85
N LYS A 49 -23.75 -2.37 -4.41
CA LYS A 49 -25.01 -2.47 -3.68
C LYS A 49 -25.15 -3.75 -2.85
N ASP A 50 -24.31 -4.75 -3.12
CA ASP A 50 -24.41 -6.13 -2.63
C ASP A 50 -23.12 -6.58 -1.93
N ASP A 51 -22.55 -5.69 -1.14
CA ASP A 51 -21.44 -5.93 -0.23
C ASP A 51 -20.20 -6.55 -0.90
N GLY A 52 -19.81 -5.99 -2.03
CA GLY A 52 -18.62 -6.38 -2.78
C GLY A 52 -18.90 -7.25 -4.01
N ASN A 53 -20.15 -7.69 -4.21
CA ASN A 53 -20.48 -8.52 -5.38
C ASN A 53 -20.68 -7.72 -6.67
N SER A 54 -20.96 -6.41 -6.60
CA SER A 54 -21.10 -5.52 -7.76
C SER A 54 -20.14 -4.33 -7.78
N GLY A 55 -19.35 -4.13 -6.72
CA GLY A 55 -18.44 -3.00 -6.59
C GLY A 55 -17.10 -3.18 -7.32
N ASN A 56 -16.35 -2.07 -7.38
CA ASN A 56 -15.02 -2.03 -8.00
C ASN A 56 -14.01 -2.96 -7.33
N VAL A 57 -14.21 -3.33 -6.06
CA VAL A 57 -13.39 -4.29 -5.31
C VAL A 57 -13.26 -5.64 -6.02
N ARG A 58 -14.24 -6.02 -6.83
CA ARG A 58 -14.18 -7.26 -7.65
C ARG A 58 -13.07 -7.25 -8.70
N GLY A 59 -12.73 -6.07 -9.20
CA GLY A 59 -11.66 -5.89 -10.19
C GLY A 59 -10.25 -6.02 -9.61
N GLU A 60 -10.10 -6.01 -8.30
CA GLU A 60 -8.81 -6.16 -7.65
C GLU A 60 -8.23 -7.55 -7.84
N LYS A 61 -6.92 -7.59 -8.09
CA LYS A 61 -6.18 -8.84 -8.29
C LYS A 61 -5.06 -8.94 -7.27
N TRP A 62 -5.00 -10.08 -6.60
CA TRP A 62 -3.84 -10.41 -5.77
C TRP A 62 -2.63 -10.73 -6.67
N LEU A 63 -1.53 -9.99 -6.47
CA LEU A 63 -0.39 -10.05 -7.40
C LEU A 63 0.63 -11.14 -7.10
N LEU A 64 0.80 -11.51 -5.83
CA LEU A 64 1.76 -12.54 -5.43
C LEU A 64 1.06 -13.91 -5.27
N PRO A 65 1.34 -14.91 -6.12
CA PRO A 65 0.67 -16.19 -6.05
C PRO A 65 0.71 -16.82 -4.65
N PRO A 66 -0.40 -17.40 -4.14
CA PRO A 66 -0.45 -18.00 -2.80
C PRO A 66 0.64 -19.01 -2.52
N ALA A 67 1.03 -19.81 -3.53
CA ALA A 67 2.13 -20.77 -3.40
C ALA A 67 3.49 -20.10 -3.09
N ARG A 68 3.74 -18.90 -3.66
CA ARG A 68 4.94 -18.13 -3.35
C ARG A 68 4.89 -17.54 -1.95
N LEU A 69 3.73 -17.02 -1.53
CA LEU A 69 3.53 -16.55 -0.14
C LEU A 69 3.81 -17.67 0.86
N ARG A 70 3.23 -18.87 0.66
CA ARG A 70 3.48 -20.02 1.53
C ARG A 70 4.96 -20.42 1.57
N ARG A 71 5.70 -20.27 0.47
CA ARG A 71 7.14 -20.51 0.44
C ARG A 71 7.92 -19.46 1.21
N LEU A 72 7.53 -18.19 1.07
CA LEU A 72 8.14 -17.08 1.82
C LEU A 72 7.86 -17.19 3.33
N SER A 73 6.63 -17.57 3.73
CA SER A 73 6.26 -17.71 5.14
C SER A 73 7.03 -18.80 5.90
N ARG A 74 7.64 -19.76 5.17
CA ARG A 74 8.56 -20.74 5.78
C ARG A 74 9.94 -20.16 6.10
N ARG A 75 10.27 -18.97 5.59
CA ARG A 75 11.60 -18.35 5.69
C ARG A 75 11.59 -17.05 6.51
N ALA A 76 10.44 -16.39 6.57
CA ALA A 76 10.26 -15.14 7.29
C ALA A 76 8.81 -14.99 7.74
N GLU A 77 8.60 -14.30 8.85
CA GLU A 77 7.28 -13.84 9.24
C GLU A 77 6.77 -12.84 8.19
N LEU A 78 5.59 -13.11 7.62
CA LEU A 78 4.94 -12.19 6.70
C LEU A 78 3.98 -11.30 7.47
N THR A 79 4.06 -10.01 7.22
CA THR A 79 3.20 -9.00 7.85
C THR A 79 2.64 -8.05 6.79
N ILE A 80 1.53 -7.41 7.10
CA ILE A 80 0.94 -6.38 6.23
C ILE A 80 0.90 -5.05 6.99
N PHE A 81 1.42 -4.00 6.36
CA PHE A 81 1.18 -2.61 6.74
C PHE A 81 0.52 -1.87 5.59
N THR A 82 -0.72 -1.46 5.76
CA THR A 82 -1.55 -0.89 4.69
C THR A 82 -2.32 0.35 5.14
N GLY A 83 -2.56 1.27 4.21
CA GLY A 83 -3.51 2.38 4.40
C GLY A 83 -4.98 1.98 4.24
N ARG A 84 -5.25 0.72 3.89
CA ARG A 84 -6.62 0.19 3.78
C ARG A 84 -7.24 -0.01 5.16
N TYR A 85 -8.55 -0.01 5.19
CA TYR A 85 -9.33 -0.40 6.36
C TYR A 85 -9.35 -1.92 6.52
N TYR A 86 -9.55 -2.38 7.76
CA TYR A 86 -9.53 -3.79 8.09
C TYR A 86 -10.53 -4.59 7.24
N ARG A 87 -11.75 -4.10 7.08
CA ARG A 87 -12.79 -4.74 6.25
C ARG A 87 -12.33 -4.97 4.79
N GLU A 88 -11.64 -4.01 4.20
CA GLU A 88 -11.13 -4.12 2.83
C GLU A 88 -10.02 -5.17 2.73
N MET A 89 -9.17 -5.21 3.76
CA MET A 89 -8.09 -6.18 3.86
C MET A 89 -8.62 -7.60 4.08
N ASP A 90 -9.55 -7.74 5.02
CA ASP A 90 -10.19 -9.02 5.35
C ASP A 90 -10.90 -9.63 4.13
N TYR A 91 -11.71 -8.85 3.42
CA TYR A 91 -12.34 -9.25 2.16
C TYR A 91 -11.32 -9.74 1.12
N THR A 92 -10.20 -9.03 0.99
CA THR A 92 -9.14 -9.39 0.04
C THR A 92 -8.46 -10.71 0.43
N LEU A 93 -8.20 -10.92 1.72
CA LEU A 93 -7.57 -12.15 2.23
C LEU A 93 -8.51 -13.35 2.10
N ASP A 94 -9.78 -13.16 2.43
CA ASP A 94 -10.82 -14.21 2.31
C ASP A 94 -10.95 -14.68 0.86
N ARG A 95 -11.18 -13.74 -0.04
CA ARG A 95 -11.35 -14.01 -1.47
C ARG A 95 -10.18 -14.77 -2.11
N ASN A 96 -8.96 -14.61 -1.58
CA ASN A 96 -7.75 -15.22 -2.11
C ASN A 96 -7.24 -16.41 -1.27
N ASN A 97 -7.98 -16.83 -0.23
CA ASN A 97 -7.60 -17.90 0.70
C ASN A 97 -6.20 -17.67 1.33
N LEU A 98 -5.99 -16.47 1.87
CA LEU A 98 -4.71 -16.00 2.42
C LEU A 98 -4.71 -15.84 3.94
N HIS A 99 -5.84 -16.09 4.60
CA HIS A 99 -5.90 -16.09 6.06
C HIS A 99 -4.87 -17.04 6.67
N GLY A 100 -4.27 -16.63 7.78
CA GLY A 100 -3.24 -17.42 8.48
C GLY A 100 -1.85 -17.38 7.85
N LEU A 101 -1.65 -16.73 6.70
CA LEU A 101 -0.30 -16.56 6.11
C LEU A 101 0.45 -15.35 6.68
N PHE A 102 -0.26 -14.42 7.30
CA PHE A 102 0.31 -13.19 7.87
C PHE A 102 0.20 -13.22 9.38
N GLY A 103 1.34 -13.10 10.05
CA GLY A 103 1.40 -13.09 11.52
C GLY A 103 0.81 -11.82 12.11
N GLN A 104 0.92 -10.69 11.38
CA GLN A 104 0.35 -9.42 11.81
C GLN A 104 -0.16 -8.61 10.62
N ILE A 105 -1.32 -7.98 10.79
CA ILE A 105 -1.92 -7.07 9.82
C ILE A 105 -2.19 -5.75 10.52
N VAL A 106 -1.50 -4.69 10.07
CA VAL A 106 -1.66 -3.33 10.59
C VAL A 106 -2.30 -2.48 9.51
N THR A 107 -3.57 -2.18 9.70
CA THR A 107 -4.36 -1.29 8.84
C THR A 107 -4.35 0.13 9.38
N VAL A 108 -4.90 1.08 8.63
CA VAL A 108 -4.95 2.50 9.05
C VAL A 108 -5.61 2.68 10.41
N GLU A 109 -6.62 1.86 10.75
CA GLU A 109 -7.37 1.91 12.01
C GLU A 109 -6.53 1.53 13.23
N TYR A 110 -5.48 0.75 13.03
CA TYR A 110 -4.59 0.28 14.10
C TYR A 110 -3.31 1.11 14.27
N THR A 111 -3.24 2.27 13.61
CA THR A 111 -2.13 3.21 13.74
C THR A 111 -2.60 4.53 14.36
N LYS A 112 -1.77 5.14 15.22
CA LYS A 112 -2.06 6.49 15.73
C LYS A 112 -1.95 7.54 14.62
N ARG A 113 -0.94 7.39 13.78
CA ARG A 113 -0.70 8.26 12.62
C ARG A 113 -0.53 7.35 11.39
N PRO A 114 -1.30 7.60 10.31
CA PRO A 114 -1.14 6.86 9.07
C PRO A 114 0.19 7.19 8.39
N LYS A 115 0.56 6.41 7.37
CA LYS A 115 1.69 6.73 6.49
C LYS A 115 1.56 8.17 5.96
N PRO A 116 2.63 8.95 5.91
CA PRO A 116 4.05 8.56 5.98
C PRO A 116 4.65 8.37 7.39
N ALA A 117 3.85 8.41 8.47
CA ALA A 117 4.36 8.14 9.81
C ALA A 117 4.80 6.67 9.95
N PRO A 118 5.83 6.38 10.76
CA PRO A 118 6.39 5.04 10.93
C PRO A 118 5.58 4.12 11.85
N ASP A 119 4.51 4.63 12.46
CA ASP A 119 3.77 4.02 13.57
C ASP A 119 3.40 2.55 13.32
N GLY A 120 2.94 2.23 12.10
CA GLY A 120 2.58 0.86 11.76
C GLY A 120 3.79 -0.09 11.63
N LEU A 121 4.91 0.39 11.10
CA LEU A 121 6.15 -0.39 11.04
C LEU A 121 6.74 -0.60 12.43
N LEU A 122 6.76 0.44 13.27
CA LEU A 122 7.23 0.33 14.66
C LEU A 122 6.35 -0.64 15.47
N LYS A 123 5.04 -0.65 15.22
CA LYS A 123 4.12 -1.62 15.83
C LYS A 123 4.43 -3.05 15.38
N ILE A 124 4.70 -3.28 14.10
CA ILE A 124 5.08 -4.59 13.56
C ILE A 124 6.42 -5.04 14.13
N LEU A 125 7.39 -4.16 14.20
CA LEU A 125 8.72 -4.45 14.77
C LEU A 125 8.64 -4.85 16.25
N ASN A 126 7.74 -4.22 16.99
CA ASN A 126 7.55 -4.50 18.44
C ASN A 126 8.89 -4.54 19.21
N GLY A 127 9.77 -3.55 18.99
CA GLY A 127 11.08 -3.45 19.62
C GLY A 127 12.19 -4.28 18.95
N ARG A 128 11.90 -5.06 17.91
CA ARG A 128 12.93 -5.78 17.13
C ARG A 128 13.78 -4.81 16.33
N ASP A 129 15.04 -5.20 16.05
CA ASP A 129 15.94 -4.42 15.22
C ASP A 129 15.32 -4.22 13.80
N PRO A 130 15.14 -2.97 13.36
CA PRO A 130 14.62 -2.67 12.02
C PRO A 130 15.41 -3.34 10.88
N ALA A 131 16.71 -3.57 11.03
CA ALA A 131 17.55 -4.22 10.04
C ALA A 131 17.16 -5.69 9.77
N THR A 132 16.40 -6.33 10.68
CA THR A 132 15.89 -7.71 10.50
C THR A 132 14.64 -7.80 9.65
N ALA A 133 14.06 -6.65 9.26
CA ALA A 133 12.85 -6.58 8.45
C ALA A 133 13.15 -6.03 7.05
N LEU A 134 12.23 -6.27 6.13
CA LEU A 134 12.23 -5.69 4.78
C LEU A 134 10.81 -5.23 4.46
N TYR A 135 10.66 -3.95 4.15
CA TYR A 135 9.37 -3.40 3.77
C TYR A 135 9.28 -3.22 2.25
N LEU A 136 8.17 -3.66 1.66
CA LEU A 136 7.86 -3.49 0.24
C LEU A 136 6.69 -2.52 0.08
N GLY A 137 6.83 -1.55 -0.81
CA GLY A 137 5.77 -0.58 -1.09
C GLY A 137 5.94 0.06 -2.46
N ASP A 138 4.95 0.82 -2.88
CA ASP A 138 4.92 1.45 -4.21
C ASP A 138 4.77 2.98 -4.15
N ASN A 139 4.60 3.53 -2.95
CA ASN A 139 4.31 4.94 -2.74
C ASN A 139 5.45 5.67 -2.00
N VAL A 140 5.47 6.99 -2.15
CA VAL A 140 6.38 7.89 -1.42
C VAL A 140 6.17 7.79 0.09
N ASP A 141 4.91 7.66 0.53
CA ASP A 141 4.56 7.51 1.95
C ASP A 141 5.07 6.20 2.56
N ASP A 142 5.17 5.12 1.75
CA ASP A 142 5.78 3.86 2.18
C ASP A 142 7.28 4.03 2.44
N ALA A 143 7.98 4.68 1.50
CA ALA A 143 9.41 4.92 1.61
C ALA A 143 9.75 5.84 2.79
N LEU A 144 8.96 6.90 3.02
CA LEU A 144 9.12 7.80 4.17
C LEU A 144 8.89 7.09 5.50
N ALA A 145 7.84 6.26 5.59
CA ALA A 145 7.56 5.46 6.77
C ALA A 145 8.72 4.50 7.08
N ALA A 146 9.23 3.81 6.03
CA ALA A 146 10.37 2.91 6.16
C ALA A 146 11.65 3.63 6.58
N GLN A 147 11.97 4.75 5.95
CA GLN A 147 13.14 5.58 6.27
C GLN A 147 13.10 6.05 7.72
N THR A 148 11.94 6.55 8.18
CA THR A 148 11.78 7.04 9.55
C THR A 148 11.82 5.91 10.58
N ALA A 149 11.33 4.71 10.23
CA ALA A 149 11.40 3.51 11.08
C ALA A 149 12.78 2.84 11.05
N GLY A 150 13.70 3.22 10.17
CA GLY A 150 14.98 2.56 9.96
C GLY A 150 14.89 1.20 9.26
N VAL A 151 13.74 0.89 8.63
CA VAL A 151 13.49 -0.41 7.98
C VAL A 151 14.00 -0.38 6.53
N PRO A 152 14.82 -1.34 6.10
CA PRO A 152 15.19 -1.53 4.70
C PRO A 152 13.95 -1.57 3.79
N PHE A 153 13.98 -0.82 2.68
CA PHE A 153 12.85 -0.62 1.80
C PHE A 153 13.13 -1.06 0.35
N VAL A 154 12.16 -1.73 -0.24
CA VAL A 154 12.16 -2.11 -1.66
C VAL A 154 10.92 -1.52 -2.34
N GLY A 155 11.14 -0.73 -3.38
CA GLY A 155 10.05 -0.21 -4.21
C GLY A 155 9.51 -1.27 -5.18
N VAL A 156 8.19 -1.31 -5.41
CA VAL A 156 7.57 -2.19 -6.40
C VAL A 156 6.75 -1.34 -7.37
N LEU A 157 7.26 -1.10 -8.57
CA LEU A 157 6.61 -0.27 -9.58
C LEU A 157 6.52 -1.00 -10.92
N PRO A 158 5.34 -1.07 -11.57
CA PRO A 158 5.17 -1.73 -12.85
C PRO A 158 6.16 -1.22 -13.90
N ARG A 159 6.76 -2.14 -14.67
CA ARG A 159 7.83 -1.79 -15.64
C ARG A 159 7.37 -0.82 -16.73
N LYS A 160 6.12 -0.90 -17.14
CA LYS A 160 5.52 -0.12 -18.24
C LYS A 160 4.67 1.06 -17.74
N SER A 161 4.92 1.61 -16.56
CA SER A 161 4.21 2.81 -16.10
C SER A 161 4.98 4.07 -16.48
N GLU A 162 4.28 5.10 -16.94
CA GLU A 162 4.88 6.41 -17.26
C GLU A 162 5.53 7.04 -16.02
N GLU A 163 4.95 6.78 -14.83
CA GLU A 163 5.43 7.32 -13.57
C GLU A 163 6.64 6.58 -13.00
N ARG A 164 6.93 5.37 -13.51
CA ARG A 164 8.02 4.55 -12.96
C ARG A 164 9.34 5.33 -12.85
N ARG A 165 9.66 6.14 -13.85
CA ARG A 165 10.90 6.93 -13.84
C ARG A 165 10.89 7.97 -12.73
N GLN A 166 9.81 8.76 -12.63
CA GLN A 166 9.72 9.85 -11.65
C GLN A 166 9.56 9.32 -10.22
N ARG A 167 8.61 8.40 -10.01
CA ARG A 167 8.36 7.80 -8.69
C ARG A 167 9.54 6.93 -8.26
N GLY A 168 10.11 6.13 -9.16
CA GLY A 168 11.28 5.31 -8.88
C GLY A 168 12.51 6.13 -8.45
N ALA A 169 12.74 7.28 -9.07
CA ALA A 169 13.80 8.22 -8.66
C ALA A 169 13.55 8.75 -7.23
N LYS A 170 12.30 9.11 -6.90
CA LYS A 170 11.93 9.54 -5.54
C LYS A 170 12.13 8.43 -4.51
N LEU A 171 11.66 7.21 -4.80
CA LEU A 171 11.84 6.08 -3.89
C LEU A 171 13.32 5.77 -3.67
N LYS A 172 14.14 5.86 -4.72
CA LYS A 172 15.61 5.71 -4.62
C LYS A 172 16.24 6.81 -3.76
N HIS A 173 15.84 8.06 -3.96
CA HIS A 173 16.30 9.18 -3.14
C HIS A 173 15.94 9.01 -1.66
N LEU A 174 14.80 8.39 -1.36
CA LEU A 174 14.34 8.04 -0.01
C LEU A 174 14.95 6.75 0.54
N GLY A 175 15.94 6.17 -0.11
CA GLY A 175 16.70 5.03 0.39
C GLY A 175 16.22 3.65 -0.09
N ALA A 176 15.36 3.58 -1.11
CA ALA A 176 14.98 2.27 -1.65
C ALA A 176 16.20 1.49 -2.16
N LEU A 177 16.41 0.29 -1.63
CA LEU A 177 17.50 -0.62 -2.02
C LEU A 177 17.43 -0.96 -3.52
N THR A 178 16.22 -1.23 -4.00
CA THR A 178 15.95 -1.49 -5.43
C THR A 178 14.50 -1.11 -5.79
N ILE A 179 14.22 -1.08 -7.11
CA ILE A 179 12.86 -0.94 -7.65
C ILE A 179 12.55 -2.15 -8.51
N LEU A 180 11.75 -3.05 -7.97
CA LEU A 180 11.25 -4.22 -8.68
C LEU A 180 10.15 -3.81 -9.67
N GLY A 181 10.04 -4.55 -10.78
CA GLY A 181 8.98 -4.37 -11.77
C GLY A 181 7.67 -5.06 -11.36
N HIS A 182 7.78 -6.06 -10.51
CA HIS A 182 6.67 -6.83 -9.98
C HIS A 182 7.11 -7.51 -8.67
N VAL A 183 6.19 -7.69 -7.73
CA VAL A 183 6.47 -8.34 -6.44
C VAL A 183 7.00 -9.77 -6.61
N ASN A 184 6.69 -10.46 -7.70
CA ASN A 184 7.21 -11.78 -8.03
C ASN A 184 8.73 -11.84 -8.25
N GLU A 185 9.39 -10.67 -8.42
CA GLU A 185 10.84 -10.58 -8.59
C GLU A 185 11.59 -10.62 -7.25
N LEU A 186 10.87 -10.50 -6.12
CA LEU A 186 11.45 -10.42 -4.78
C LEU A 186 12.37 -11.61 -4.47
N GLU A 187 11.89 -12.85 -4.70
CA GLU A 187 12.69 -14.04 -4.36
C GLU A 187 13.99 -14.13 -5.15
N ALA A 188 13.98 -13.72 -6.41
CA ALA A 188 15.18 -13.69 -7.25
C ALA A 188 16.16 -12.59 -6.79
N TRP A 189 15.64 -11.47 -6.31
CA TRP A 189 16.45 -10.39 -5.77
C TRP A 189 17.09 -10.76 -4.42
N LEU A 190 16.35 -11.44 -3.53
CA LEU A 190 16.85 -11.90 -2.22
C LEU A 190 17.97 -12.97 -2.29
N ARG A 191 18.19 -13.59 -3.45
CA ARG A 191 19.24 -14.61 -3.65
C ARG A 191 20.56 -14.05 -4.16
N ARG A 192 20.63 -12.76 -4.43
CA ARG A 192 21.83 -12.05 -4.90
C ARG A 192 22.72 -11.64 -3.75
#